data_ae7930da4b2a0df17b7e2cca462f4732
#
_entry.id   ae7930da4b2a0df17b7e2cca462f4732
#
_cell.length_a   1.000
_cell.length_b   1.000
_cell.length_c   1.000
_cell.angle_alpha   90.00
_cell.angle_beta   90.00
_cell.angle_gamma   90.00
#
_symmetry.space_group_name_H-M   'P 1'
#
loop_
_entity.id
_entity.type
_entity.pdbx_description
1 polymer ?
#
loop_
_entity_poly.entity_id
_entity_poly.type
_entity_poly.pdbx_seq_one_letter_code
_entity_poly.pdbx_strand_id
1 'polypeptide(L)'
;MAPMKAPERWWPEKLGEHPDSAGGQNEMRYAFFEDHKRLAVDMGDGKVQLYDTGDHRISGVQQHQSGSGRKVTFTSQHGEEDLATLKPA
;
A
#
# COMPACT_ATOMS: atom_id res chain seq x y z
N MET A 1 31.79 -0.15 -8.68
CA MET A 1 30.52 -0.53 -8.05
C MET A 1 29.40 0.29 -8.66
N ALA A 2 28.37 -0.36 -9.10
CA ALA A 2 27.26 0.37 -9.68
C ALA A 2 26.59 1.22 -8.61
N PRO A 3 26.27 2.47 -8.92
CA PRO A 3 25.52 3.28 -7.97
C PRO A 3 24.19 2.62 -7.68
N MET A 4 23.78 2.67 -6.43
CA MET A 4 22.48 2.19 -6.08
C MET A 4 21.45 3.07 -6.78
N LYS A 5 20.68 2.46 -7.66
CA LYS A 5 19.53 3.15 -8.18
C LYS A 5 18.54 3.37 -7.07
N ALA A 6 18.04 4.58 -7.00
CA ALA A 6 16.84 4.78 -6.20
C ALA A 6 15.77 3.80 -6.67
N PRO A 7 15.01 3.18 -5.76
CA PRO A 7 13.95 2.27 -6.20
C PRO A 7 13.05 2.99 -7.19
N GLU A 8 12.71 2.29 -8.26
CA GLU A 8 11.78 2.86 -9.22
C GLU A 8 10.49 3.19 -8.52
N ARG A 9 10.00 4.38 -8.79
CA ARG A 9 8.74 4.79 -8.24
C ARG A 9 7.63 4.04 -8.95
N TRP A 10 6.98 3.16 -8.23
CA TRP A 10 5.90 2.35 -8.79
C TRP A 10 4.52 2.97 -8.50
N TRP A 11 4.47 4.03 -7.69
CA TRP A 11 3.24 4.76 -7.37
C TRP A 11 3.19 6.06 -8.15
N PRO A 12 1.99 6.69 -8.27
CA PRO A 12 1.88 7.93 -9.02
C PRO A 12 2.75 9.04 -8.42
N GLU A 13 3.36 9.81 -9.28
CA GLU A 13 4.27 10.88 -8.90
C GLU A 13 3.61 11.91 -7.98
N LYS A 14 2.33 12.12 -8.14
CA LYS A 14 1.60 13.09 -7.32
C LYS A 14 1.63 12.75 -5.83
N LEU A 15 1.96 11.53 -5.47
CA LEU A 15 2.05 11.12 -4.07
C LEU A 15 3.39 11.48 -3.43
N GLY A 16 4.35 11.91 -4.21
CA GLY A 16 5.66 12.30 -3.69
C GLY A 16 6.68 11.18 -3.75
N GLU A 17 7.82 11.41 -3.13
CA GLU A 17 8.96 10.49 -3.24
C GLU A 17 9.16 9.64 -1.99
N HIS A 18 8.61 10.07 -0.87
CA HIS A 18 8.89 9.43 0.41
C HIS A 18 7.61 9.00 1.10
N PRO A 19 7.25 7.73 1.01
CA PRO A 19 6.10 7.24 1.76
C PRO A 19 6.42 7.24 3.25
N ASP A 20 5.39 7.44 4.06
CA ASP A 20 5.51 7.37 5.51
C ASP A 20 5.67 5.94 5.98
N SER A 21 5.09 5.02 5.24
CA SER A 21 5.18 3.61 5.52
C SER A 21 5.17 2.86 4.21
N ALA A 22 6.01 1.85 4.08
CA ALA A 22 6.09 1.07 2.86
C ALA A 22 6.57 -0.33 3.19
N GLY A 23 6.19 -1.28 2.36
CA GLY A 23 6.64 -2.64 2.53
C GLY A 23 6.06 -3.53 1.45
N GLY A 24 6.26 -4.83 1.62
CA GLY A 24 5.73 -5.79 0.67
C GLY A 24 5.75 -7.18 1.25
N GLN A 25 4.96 -8.04 0.65
CA GLN A 25 4.86 -9.43 1.02
C GLN A 25 4.61 -10.24 -0.24
N ASN A 26 5.46 -11.20 -0.52
CA ASN A 26 5.39 -11.97 -1.76
C ASN A 26 5.49 -11.02 -2.95
N GLU A 27 4.48 -11.00 -3.80
CA GLU A 27 4.46 -10.13 -4.98
C GLU A 27 3.73 -8.82 -4.73
N MET A 28 3.08 -8.67 -3.57
CA MET A 28 2.37 -7.46 -3.21
C MET A 28 3.31 -6.45 -2.59
N ARG A 29 3.11 -5.17 -2.89
CA ARG A 29 3.82 -4.09 -2.25
C ARG A 29 2.89 -2.93 -2.02
N TYR A 30 3.22 -2.10 -1.03
CA TYR A 30 2.39 -0.98 -0.68
C TYR A 30 3.24 0.21 -0.26
N ALA A 31 2.63 1.40 -0.37
CA ALA A 31 3.23 2.63 0.11
C ALA A 31 2.11 3.53 0.63
N PHE A 32 2.28 3.99 1.85
CA PHE A 32 1.29 4.85 2.50
C PHE A 32 1.84 6.28 2.59
N PHE A 33 1.01 7.22 2.18
CA PHE A 33 1.36 8.64 2.17
C PHE A 33 0.36 9.38 3.06
N GLU A 34 0.76 9.62 4.29
CA GLU A 34 -0.13 10.24 5.28
C GLU A 34 -0.54 11.64 4.87
N ASP A 35 0.40 12.42 4.35
CA ASP A 35 0.12 13.80 3.95
C ASP A 35 -0.94 13.88 2.85
N HIS A 36 -0.97 12.89 2.01
CA HIS A 36 -1.93 12.82 0.90
C HIS A 36 -3.16 11.99 1.28
N LYS A 37 -3.12 11.31 2.40
CA LYS A 37 -4.19 10.38 2.84
C LYS A 37 -4.46 9.34 1.75
N ARG A 38 -3.37 8.80 1.19
CA ARG A 38 -3.45 7.83 0.10
C ARG A 38 -2.62 6.61 0.42
N LEU A 39 -3.14 5.46 0.05
CA LEU A 39 -2.42 4.20 0.12
C LEU A 39 -2.33 3.65 -1.30
N ALA A 40 -1.11 3.40 -1.76
CA ALA A 40 -0.88 2.77 -3.05
C ALA A 40 -0.58 1.30 -2.82
N VAL A 41 -1.23 0.42 -3.56
CA VAL A 41 -1.05 -1.02 -3.45
C VAL A 41 -0.84 -1.59 -4.84
N ASP A 42 0.22 -2.36 -4.98
CA ASP A 42 0.52 -3.12 -6.20
C ASP A 42 0.42 -4.61 -5.85
N MET A 43 -0.51 -5.29 -6.48
CA MET A 43 -0.77 -6.71 -6.20
C MET A 43 0.11 -7.65 -7.04
N GLY A 44 1.08 -7.11 -7.76
CA GLY A 44 1.97 -7.93 -8.57
C GLY A 44 1.50 -8.13 -10.01
N ASP A 45 0.40 -7.52 -10.37
CA ASP A 45 -0.16 -7.60 -11.72
C ASP A 45 0.20 -6.38 -12.59
N GLY A 46 1.04 -5.51 -12.06
CA GLY A 46 1.44 -4.29 -12.76
C GLY A 46 0.45 -3.15 -12.64
N LYS A 47 -0.64 -3.36 -11.92
CA LYS A 47 -1.66 -2.33 -11.72
C LYS A 47 -1.58 -1.80 -10.30
N VAL A 48 -1.40 -0.51 -10.17
CA VAL A 48 -1.36 0.15 -8.88
C VAL A 48 -2.76 0.67 -8.56
N GLN A 49 -3.25 0.32 -7.38
CA GLN A 49 -4.53 0.81 -6.91
C GLN A 49 -4.31 1.82 -5.80
N LEU A 50 -5.08 2.89 -5.85
CA LEU A 50 -5.00 3.94 -4.84
C LEU A 50 -6.25 3.93 -4.00
N TYR A 51 -6.05 4.14 -2.70
CA TYR A 51 -7.14 4.16 -1.74
C TYR A 51 -7.08 5.43 -0.93
N ASP A 52 -8.25 5.94 -0.58
CA ASP A 52 -8.37 7.07 0.33
C ASP A 52 -8.35 6.54 1.75
N THR A 53 -7.35 6.91 2.51
CA THR A 53 -7.18 6.39 3.87
C THR A 53 -7.89 7.25 4.92
N GLY A 54 -8.35 8.44 4.56
CA GLY A 54 -9.03 9.29 5.52
C GLY A 54 -8.13 9.61 6.70
N ASP A 55 -8.59 9.30 7.91
CA ASP A 55 -7.83 9.52 9.13
C ASP A 55 -7.06 8.29 9.60
N HIS A 56 -7.06 7.22 8.80
CA HIS A 56 -6.29 6.03 9.13
C HIS A 56 -4.80 6.26 8.94
N ARG A 57 -4.01 5.88 9.91
CA ARG A 57 -2.56 5.85 9.78
C ARG A 57 -2.14 4.41 9.55
N ILE A 58 -1.80 4.11 8.32
CA ILE A 58 -1.51 2.74 7.94
C ILE A 58 -0.10 2.38 8.39
N SER A 59 0.03 1.38 9.24
CA SER A 59 1.32 0.90 9.69
C SER A 59 1.76 -0.36 8.97
N GLY A 60 0.84 -1.04 8.30
CA GLY A 60 1.18 -2.22 7.54
C GLY A 60 0.02 -2.70 6.71
N VAL A 61 0.33 -3.48 5.68
CA VAL A 61 -0.65 -4.12 4.82
C VAL A 61 -0.27 -5.58 4.74
N GLN A 62 -1.23 -6.46 4.96
CA GLN A 62 -1.01 -7.89 4.97
C GLN A 62 -1.87 -8.56 3.92
N GLN A 63 -1.35 -9.67 3.39
CA GLN A 63 -2.08 -10.50 2.47
C GLN A 63 -2.33 -11.85 3.13
N HIS A 64 -3.60 -12.25 3.16
CA HIS A 64 -3.99 -13.53 3.71
C HIS A 64 -4.57 -14.39 2.60
N GLN A 65 -4.17 -15.65 2.57
CA GLN A 65 -4.80 -16.60 1.68
C GLN A 65 -5.93 -17.30 2.42
N SER A 66 -7.11 -17.30 1.83
CA SER A 66 -8.21 -18.07 2.32
C SER A 66 -8.60 -19.11 1.26
N GLY A 67 -9.41 -20.08 1.63
CA GLY A 67 -9.79 -21.14 0.71
C GLY A 67 -10.43 -20.68 -0.58
N SER A 68 -11.02 -19.50 -0.60
CA SER A 68 -11.71 -18.97 -1.77
C SER A 68 -10.97 -17.84 -2.47
N GLY A 69 -9.76 -17.49 -2.02
CA GLY A 69 -9.00 -16.43 -2.66
C GLY A 69 -8.10 -15.68 -1.71
N ARG A 70 -7.65 -14.53 -2.17
CA ARG A 70 -6.76 -13.66 -1.40
C ARG A 70 -7.56 -12.59 -0.71
N LYS A 71 -7.22 -12.35 0.53
CA LYS A 71 -7.78 -11.25 1.29
C LYS A 71 -6.65 -10.32 1.69
N VAL A 72 -6.81 -9.04 1.45
CA VAL A 72 -5.81 -8.04 1.84
C VAL A 72 -6.40 -7.20 2.95
N THR A 73 -5.65 -7.06 4.03
CA THR A 73 -6.04 -6.25 5.17
C THR A 73 -4.95 -5.23 5.46
N PHE A 74 -5.32 -4.18 6.16
CA PHE A 74 -4.36 -3.17 6.60
C PHE A 74 -4.48 -2.98 8.10
N THR A 75 -3.39 -2.56 8.70
CA THR A 75 -3.33 -2.24 10.13
C THR A 75 -3.18 -0.74 10.30
N SER A 76 -4.04 -0.16 11.12
CA SER A 76 -3.99 1.26 11.44
C SER A 76 -4.13 1.43 12.95
N GLN A 77 -4.22 2.67 13.40
CA GLN A 77 -4.46 2.94 14.82
C GLN A 77 -5.80 2.40 15.31
N HIS A 78 -6.70 2.10 14.40
CA HIS A 78 -8.01 1.51 14.73
C HIS A 78 -8.00 -0.01 14.72
N GLY A 79 -6.85 -0.64 14.44
CA GLY A 79 -6.73 -2.08 14.36
C GLY A 79 -6.63 -2.58 12.92
N GLU A 80 -6.81 -3.87 12.75
CA GLU A 80 -6.74 -4.49 11.43
C GLU A 80 -8.12 -4.47 10.77
N GLU A 81 -8.17 -4.03 9.53
CA GLU A 81 -9.41 -3.96 8.77
C GLU A 81 -9.16 -4.43 7.34
N ASP A 82 -10.25 -4.83 6.68
CA ASP A 82 -10.19 -5.25 5.30
C ASP A 82 -9.88 -4.05 4.40
N LEU A 83 -8.96 -4.23 3.45
CA LEU A 83 -8.60 -3.15 2.53
C LEU A 83 -9.81 -2.66 1.72
N ALA A 84 -10.77 -3.54 1.48
CA ALA A 84 -11.97 -3.18 0.75
C ALA A 84 -12.85 -2.16 1.47
N THR A 85 -12.61 -1.92 2.76
CA THR A 85 -13.33 -0.88 3.49
C THR A 85 -12.87 0.52 3.13
N LEU A 86 -11.71 0.65 2.53
CA LEU A 86 -11.22 1.94 2.07
C LEU A 86 -11.85 2.30 0.73
N LYS A 87 -12.09 3.58 0.53
CA LYS A 87 -12.65 4.05 -0.73
C LYS A 87 -11.56 4.10 -1.79
N PRO A 88 -11.84 3.68 -3.02
CA PRO A 88 -10.88 3.91 -4.10
C PRO A 88 -10.68 5.40 -4.32
N ALA A 89 -9.45 5.74 -4.56
CA ALA A 89 -9.08 7.14 -4.78
C ALA A 89 -8.92 7.45 -6.26
#